data_666a7b249e061cac9862e00329f231e7
#
_entry.id   666a7b249e061cac9862e00329f231e7
#
_cell.length_a   1.000
_cell.length_b   1.000
_cell.length_c   1.000
_cell.angle_alpha   90.00
_cell.angle_beta   90.00
_cell.angle_gamma   90.00
#
_symmetry.space_group_name_H-M   'P 1'
#
loop_
_entity.id
_entity.type
_entity.pdbx_description
1 polymer ?
#
loop_
_entity_poly.entity_id
_entity_poly.type
_entity_poly.pdbx_seq_one_letter_code
_entity_poly.pdbx_strand_id
1 'polypeptide(L)'
;TKKFYSCRYDRTFKEVFLKEENEDLLVTLLELTLNLKVYEIQRLNVETLQGNINTHKKYCDLLLKTSDGYIGIEINSEPKDYLHTRNLAFLCNVYSRYTLKGDSYSEDTLIIQLNLTYGMNKKDKKICRIYTLNDGEKNFVRNFKIVEWNMDKVLNYWYAKDEVNIEKFKYLIMLDLDEKNLAKLASDGKVRKFMNEVKKVNENPDFFN
;
A
#
# COMPACT_ATOMS: atom_id res chain seq x y z
N THR A 1 -26.46 6.69 12.86
CA THR A 1 -25.13 6.12 13.23
C THR A 1 -24.06 6.81 12.41
N LYS A 2 -23.06 7.41 13.06
CA LYS A 2 -21.93 8.05 12.36
C LYS A 2 -21.23 6.99 11.50
N LYS A 3 -20.98 7.29 10.22
CA LYS A 3 -20.29 6.38 9.32
C LYS A 3 -18.84 6.25 9.78
N PHE A 4 -18.32 5.01 9.86
CA PHE A 4 -16.93 4.72 10.16
C PHE A 4 -16.15 4.56 8.85
N TYR A 5 -15.05 5.26 8.71
CA TYR A 5 -14.18 5.21 7.53
C TYR A 5 -12.90 4.45 7.86
N SER A 6 -12.80 3.24 7.38
CA SER A 6 -11.60 2.39 7.49
C SER A 6 -10.48 2.89 6.59
N CYS A 7 -9.28 2.30 6.70
CA CYS A 7 -8.16 2.59 5.78
C CYS A 7 -8.33 2.02 4.36
N ARG A 8 -9.47 1.39 4.05
CA ARG A 8 -9.89 1.16 2.67
C ARG A 8 -10.07 2.48 1.89
N TYR A 9 -10.41 3.56 2.59
CA TYR A 9 -10.49 4.90 2.02
C TYR A 9 -9.11 5.55 2.03
N ASP A 10 -8.66 6.02 0.86
CA ASP A 10 -7.33 6.59 0.65
C ASP A 10 -7.01 7.73 1.63
N ARG A 11 -7.98 8.58 1.92
CA ARG A 11 -7.83 9.69 2.86
C ARG A 11 -7.54 9.20 4.28
N THR A 12 -8.27 8.21 4.78
CA THR A 12 -8.02 7.63 6.11
C THR A 12 -6.66 6.93 6.15
N PHE A 13 -6.32 6.18 5.10
CA PHE A 13 -5.02 5.53 4.98
C PHE A 13 -3.87 6.52 5.08
N LYS A 14 -3.94 7.62 4.31
CA LYS A 14 -2.93 8.68 4.34
C LYS A 14 -2.80 9.32 5.72
N GLU A 15 -3.91 9.68 6.36
CA GLU A 15 -3.89 10.29 7.70
C GLU A 15 -3.27 9.39 8.76
N VAL A 16 -3.38 8.07 8.64
CA VAL A 16 -2.74 7.13 9.56
C VAL A 16 -1.27 6.95 9.21
N PHE A 17 -0.94 6.67 7.95
CA PHE A 17 0.39 6.20 7.56
C PHE A 17 1.38 7.30 7.15
N LEU A 18 0.90 8.56 6.91
CA LEU A 18 1.80 9.70 6.73
C LEU A 18 2.44 10.18 8.04
N LYS A 19 1.85 9.86 9.19
CA LYS A 19 2.39 10.25 10.50
C LYS A 19 3.67 9.48 10.80
N GLU A 20 4.72 10.18 11.21
CA GLU A 20 6.00 9.59 11.62
C GLU A 20 5.85 8.67 12.84
N GLU A 21 4.98 9.05 13.78
CA GLU A 21 4.67 8.24 14.97
C GLU A 21 4.09 6.86 14.68
N ASN A 22 3.60 6.63 13.45
CA ASN A 22 3.03 5.37 12.95
C ASN A 22 3.99 4.60 12.03
N GLU A 23 5.28 4.93 12.04
CA GLU A 23 6.28 4.27 11.20
C GLU A 23 6.37 2.76 11.45
N ASP A 24 6.24 2.34 12.69
CA ASP A 24 6.23 0.92 13.07
C ASP A 24 5.06 0.15 12.45
N LEU A 25 3.88 0.78 12.30
CA LEU A 25 2.74 0.21 11.60
C LEU A 25 3.02 0.10 10.09
N LEU A 26 3.61 1.15 9.51
CA LEU A 26 3.97 1.17 8.10
C LEU A 26 5.04 0.13 7.76
N VAL A 27 6.11 0.03 8.55
CA VAL A 27 7.14 -1.01 8.40
C VAL A 27 6.51 -2.40 8.45
N THR A 28 5.65 -2.64 9.45
CA THR A 28 4.97 -3.94 9.59
C THR A 28 4.14 -4.30 8.36
N LEU A 29 3.39 -3.34 7.82
CA LEU A 29 2.60 -3.54 6.60
C LEU A 29 3.49 -3.85 5.39
N LEU A 30 4.58 -3.10 5.21
CA LEU A 30 5.51 -3.28 4.10
C LEU A 30 6.24 -4.63 4.18
N GLU A 31 6.77 -4.98 5.35
CA GLU A 31 7.46 -6.26 5.55
C GLU A 31 6.54 -7.46 5.28
N LEU A 32 5.27 -7.37 5.73
CA LEU A 32 4.28 -8.41 5.46
C LEU A 32 3.96 -8.52 3.96
N THR A 33 3.75 -7.39 3.30
CA THR A 33 3.24 -7.36 1.92
C THR A 33 4.31 -7.59 0.87
N LEU A 34 5.54 -7.19 1.13
CA LEU A 34 6.65 -7.26 0.19
C LEU A 34 7.61 -8.41 0.49
N ASN A 35 7.48 -9.05 1.66
CA ASN A 35 8.37 -10.13 2.14
C ASN A 35 9.85 -9.72 2.10
N LEU A 36 10.14 -8.49 2.53
CA LEU A 36 11.49 -7.94 2.64
C LEU A 36 11.61 -7.09 3.91
N LYS A 37 12.82 -6.90 4.40
CA LYS A 37 13.09 -5.98 5.49
C LYS A 37 13.11 -4.55 4.98
N VAL A 38 12.56 -3.62 5.76
CA VAL A 38 12.47 -2.21 5.41
C VAL A 38 13.16 -1.38 6.46
N TYR A 39 14.12 -0.56 6.03
CA TYR A 39 14.89 0.33 6.88
C TYR A 39 14.84 1.77 6.34
N GLU A 40 15.01 2.74 7.24
CA GLU A 40 15.19 4.16 6.90
C GLU A 40 14.06 4.73 6.02
N ILE A 41 12.84 4.75 6.55
CA ILE A 41 11.70 5.28 5.80
C ILE A 41 11.72 6.81 5.80
N GLN A 42 11.73 7.39 4.59
CA GLN A 42 11.46 8.79 4.34
C GLN A 42 10.19 8.91 3.47
N ARG A 43 9.20 9.64 3.95
CA ARG A 43 7.97 9.94 3.19
C ARG A 43 8.25 11.05 2.21
N LEU A 44 8.00 10.81 0.93
CA LEU A 44 8.24 11.79 -0.14
C LEU A 44 6.94 12.47 -0.55
N ASN A 45 7.04 13.74 -0.93
CA ASN A 45 5.91 14.46 -1.50
C ASN A 45 5.66 13.98 -2.93
N VAL A 46 4.49 13.38 -3.17
CA VAL A 46 4.09 12.87 -4.50
C VAL A 46 3.86 14.00 -5.51
N GLU A 47 3.51 15.22 -5.05
CA GLU A 47 3.28 16.38 -5.91
C GLU A 47 4.55 16.87 -6.59
N THR A 48 5.72 16.67 -5.99
CA THR A 48 7.01 17.04 -6.59
C THR A 48 7.41 16.18 -7.79
N LEU A 49 6.72 15.06 -8.03
CA LEU A 49 6.91 14.21 -9.20
C LEU A 49 6.26 14.78 -10.47
N GLN A 50 5.47 15.84 -10.35
CA GLN A 50 4.75 16.44 -11.46
C GLN A 50 5.66 17.39 -12.24
N GLY A 51 6.20 16.91 -13.36
CA GLY A 51 7.10 17.70 -14.24
C GLY A 51 6.41 18.66 -15.21
N ASN A 52 5.05 18.68 -15.34
CA ASN A 52 4.33 19.58 -16.24
C ASN A 52 2.85 19.78 -15.82
N ILE A 53 2.37 20.98 -16.06
CA ILE A 53 1.08 21.57 -15.63
C ILE A 53 -0.18 20.80 -16.12
N ASN A 54 -0.06 19.88 -17.08
CA ASN A 54 -1.18 19.19 -17.73
C ASN A 54 -1.32 17.70 -17.37
N THR A 55 -0.58 17.16 -16.39
CA THR A 55 -0.71 15.77 -15.99
C THR A 55 -1.72 15.60 -14.86
N HIS A 56 -2.62 14.64 -14.99
CA HIS A 56 -3.62 14.30 -13.97
C HIS A 56 -2.97 14.12 -12.60
N LYS A 57 -3.45 14.90 -11.63
CA LYS A 57 -2.97 14.91 -10.24
C LYS A 57 -3.19 13.55 -9.58
N LYS A 58 -2.18 13.02 -8.91
CA LYS A 58 -2.09 11.82 -8.09
C LYS A 58 -1.91 10.50 -8.83
N TYR A 59 -0.75 9.91 -8.56
CA TYR A 59 -0.37 8.61 -9.10
C TYR A 59 -0.25 7.51 -8.03
N CYS A 60 -0.01 7.85 -6.76
CA CYS A 60 -0.09 6.91 -5.62
C CYS A 60 -0.47 7.63 -4.34
N ASP A 61 -0.88 6.85 -3.34
CA ASP A 61 -1.28 7.40 -2.04
C ASP A 61 -0.09 7.75 -1.17
N LEU A 62 0.95 6.93 -1.19
CA LEU A 62 2.22 7.19 -0.51
C LEU A 62 3.39 6.87 -1.44
N LEU A 63 4.44 7.69 -1.39
CA LEU A 63 5.74 7.38 -1.96
C LEU A 63 6.80 7.45 -0.86
N LEU A 64 7.54 6.37 -0.71
CA LEU A 64 8.54 6.19 0.32
C LEU A 64 9.90 5.99 -0.29
N LYS A 65 10.93 6.61 0.29
CA LYS A 65 12.31 6.25 0.10
C LYS A 65 12.76 5.39 1.27
N THR A 66 13.47 4.31 0.99
CA THR A 66 14.06 3.40 1.97
C THR A 66 15.56 3.26 1.72
N SER A 67 16.29 2.52 2.58
CA SER A 67 17.69 2.19 2.33
C SER A 67 17.93 1.53 0.98
N ASP A 68 16.99 0.69 0.50
CA ASP A 68 17.17 -0.12 -0.70
C ASP A 68 16.54 0.49 -1.96
N GLY A 69 15.72 1.53 -1.82
CA GLY A 69 15.08 2.15 -2.97
C GLY A 69 13.77 2.87 -2.67
N TYR A 70 12.81 2.77 -3.59
CA TYR A 70 11.56 3.51 -3.53
C TYR A 70 10.35 2.58 -3.58
N ILE A 71 9.37 2.85 -2.75
CA ILE A 71 8.12 2.10 -2.66
C ILE A 71 6.95 3.06 -2.83
N GLY A 72 6.18 2.88 -3.91
CA GLY A 72 4.87 3.52 -4.07
C GLY A 72 3.79 2.62 -3.48
N ILE A 73 2.82 3.20 -2.75
CA ILE A 73 1.67 2.47 -2.20
C ILE A 73 0.40 3.09 -2.76
N GLU A 74 -0.51 2.26 -3.22
CA GLU A 74 -1.82 2.65 -3.74
C GLU A 74 -2.92 1.79 -3.13
N ILE A 75 -3.96 2.45 -2.59
CA ILE A 75 -5.20 1.82 -2.16
C ILE A 75 -6.24 1.97 -3.28
N ASN A 76 -6.62 0.86 -3.89
CA ASN A 76 -7.64 0.83 -4.92
C ASN A 76 -8.96 0.37 -4.29
N SER A 77 -9.76 1.29 -3.75
CA SER A 77 -11.01 0.99 -3.03
C SER A 77 -12.12 0.47 -3.93
N GLU A 78 -12.04 0.75 -5.24
CA GLU A 78 -13.00 0.33 -6.26
C GLU A 78 -12.30 -0.12 -7.54
N PRO A 79 -12.84 -1.13 -8.26
CA PRO A 79 -12.28 -1.56 -9.54
C PRO A 79 -12.52 -0.48 -10.61
N LYS A 80 -11.49 -0.21 -11.42
CA LYS A 80 -11.58 0.67 -12.60
C LYS A 80 -10.66 0.12 -13.69
N ASP A 81 -11.10 0.12 -14.92
CA ASP A 81 -10.38 -0.51 -16.04
C ASP A 81 -8.98 0.07 -16.29
N TYR A 82 -8.76 1.34 -15.91
CA TYR A 82 -7.48 2.03 -16.12
C TYR A 82 -6.48 1.90 -14.96
N LEU A 83 -6.81 1.22 -13.86
CA LEU A 83 -5.95 1.19 -12.66
C LEU A 83 -4.55 0.65 -12.94
N HIS A 84 -4.44 -0.46 -13.65
CA HIS A 84 -3.15 -1.06 -13.97
C HIS A 84 -2.30 -0.14 -14.83
N THR A 85 -2.89 0.48 -15.86
CA THR A 85 -2.19 1.44 -16.73
C THR A 85 -1.72 2.67 -15.95
N ARG A 86 -2.58 3.22 -15.07
CA ARG A 86 -2.24 4.36 -14.21
C ARG A 86 -1.09 4.02 -13.28
N ASN A 87 -1.16 2.88 -12.59
CA ASN A 87 -0.16 2.46 -11.63
C ASN A 87 1.18 2.17 -12.32
N LEU A 88 1.16 1.57 -13.51
CA LEU A 88 2.35 1.36 -14.32
C LEU A 88 2.98 2.69 -14.77
N ALA A 89 2.16 3.64 -15.24
CA ALA A 89 2.66 4.96 -15.65
C ALA A 89 3.34 5.71 -14.49
N PHE A 90 2.78 5.62 -13.28
CA PHE A 90 3.42 6.16 -12.08
C PHE A 90 4.76 5.47 -11.80
N LEU A 91 4.78 4.15 -11.79
CA LEU A 91 5.98 3.37 -11.52
C LEU A 91 7.11 3.67 -12.53
N CYS A 92 6.76 3.83 -13.82
CA CYS A 92 7.70 4.24 -14.86
C CYS A 92 8.29 5.63 -14.59
N ASN A 93 7.48 6.56 -14.08
CA ASN A 93 7.94 7.90 -13.70
C ASN A 93 8.95 7.83 -12.54
N VAL A 94 8.61 7.08 -11.49
CA VAL A 94 9.52 6.84 -10.34
C VAL A 94 10.80 6.16 -10.81
N TYR A 95 10.69 5.12 -11.65
CA TYR A 95 11.82 4.40 -12.21
C TYR A 95 12.75 5.33 -12.97
N SER A 96 12.21 6.08 -13.94
CA SER A 96 12.99 7.04 -14.73
C SER A 96 13.72 8.10 -13.89
N ARG A 97 13.09 8.53 -12.79
CA ARG A 97 13.65 9.60 -11.94
C ARG A 97 14.76 9.11 -11.01
N TYR A 98 14.63 7.89 -10.48
CA TYR A 98 15.47 7.44 -9.38
C TYR A 98 16.46 6.33 -9.71
N THR A 99 16.44 5.79 -10.93
CA THR A 99 17.44 4.82 -11.38
C THR A 99 18.68 5.48 -12.01
N LEU A 100 18.58 6.77 -12.36
CA LEU A 100 19.71 7.53 -12.87
C LEU A 100 20.53 8.09 -11.70
N LYS A 101 21.78 7.68 -11.59
CA LYS A 101 22.75 8.24 -10.63
C LYS A 101 23.92 8.85 -11.43
N GLY A 102 24.05 10.19 -11.37
CA GLY A 102 25.05 10.88 -12.17
C GLY A 102 24.84 10.58 -13.65
N ASP A 103 25.90 10.10 -14.33
CA ASP A 103 25.87 9.76 -15.76
C ASP A 103 25.61 8.28 -16.05
N SER A 104 25.25 7.48 -15.02
CA SER A 104 25.05 6.03 -15.17
C SER A 104 23.69 5.56 -14.64
N TYR A 105 23.10 4.57 -15.32
CA TYR A 105 21.94 3.84 -14.84
C TYR A 105 22.37 2.70 -13.92
N SER A 106 21.63 2.47 -12.82
CA SER A 106 21.91 1.39 -11.86
C SER A 106 20.65 0.61 -11.55
N GLU A 107 20.80 -0.71 -11.45
CA GLU A 107 19.77 -1.62 -10.91
C GLU A 107 19.88 -1.81 -9.38
N ASP A 108 20.79 -1.10 -8.70
CA ASP A 108 20.96 -1.20 -7.25
C ASP A 108 19.80 -0.58 -6.48
N THR A 109 19.11 0.40 -7.11
CA THR A 109 17.96 1.06 -6.52
C THR A 109 16.67 0.27 -6.82
N LEU A 110 16.08 -0.33 -5.82
CA LEU A 110 14.84 -1.08 -5.94
C LEU A 110 13.64 -0.13 -6.13
N ILE A 111 12.78 -0.42 -7.11
CA ILE A 111 11.56 0.35 -7.40
C ILE A 111 10.36 -0.60 -7.34
N ILE A 112 9.52 -0.41 -6.33
CA ILE A 112 8.35 -1.25 -6.08
C ILE A 112 7.08 -0.41 -6.09
N GLN A 113 6.05 -0.90 -6.75
CA GLN A 113 4.68 -0.45 -6.58
C GLN A 113 3.90 -1.51 -5.80
N LEU A 114 3.40 -1.13 -4.63
CA LEU A 114 2.50 -1.94 -3.81
C LEU A 114 1.05 -1.48 -4.04
N ASN A 115 0.21 -2.36 -4.56
CA ASN A 115 -1.21 -2.13 -4.76
C ASN A 115 -2.02 -2.97 -3.76
N LEU A 116 -2.86 -2.33 -2.99
CA LEU A 116 -3.86 -2.97 -2.13
C LEU A 116 -5.23 -2.77 -2.80
N THR A 117 -5.71 -3.80 -3.51
CA THR A 117 -6.82 -3.65 -4.46
C THR A 117 -8.05 -4.41 -3.98
N TYR A 118 -9.18 -3.69 -3.93
CA TYR A 118 -10.52 -4.20 -3.66
C TYR A 118 -11.31 -4.34 -4.96
N GLY A 119 -12.35 -5.17 -4.94
CA GLY A 119 -13.25 -5.38 -6.08
C GLY A 119 -12.62 -6.13 -7.25
N MET A 120 -11.54 -6.86 -7.04
CA MET A 120 -10.91 -7.68 -8.06
C MET A 120 -11.82 -8.81 -8.54
N ASN A 121 -11.52 -9.33 -9.73
CA ASN A 121 -12.29 -10.44 -10.32
C ASN A 121 -12.35 -11.64 -9.34
N LYS A 122 -13.56 -12.03 -8.95
CA LYS A 122 -13.81 -13.16 -8.03
C LYS A 122 -13.26 -14.49 -8.54
N LYS A 123 -13.09 -14.65 -9.87
CA LYS A 123 -12.51 -15.85 -10.48
C LYS A 123 -11.00 -15.94 -10.31
N ASP A 124 -10.32 -14.83 -10.02
CA ASP A 124 -8.89 -14.86 -9.72
C ASP A 124 -8.65 -15.60 -8.40
N LYS A 125 -7.86 -16.68 -8.45
CA LYS A 125 -7.58 -17.54 -7.29
C LYS A 125 -6.44 -17.03 -6.42
N LYS A 126 -5.57 -16.15 -6.94
CA LYS A 126 -4.39 -15.69 -6.21
C LYS A 126 -4.74 -14.59 -5.23
N ILE A 127 -4.19 -14.67 -4.02
CA ILE A 127 -4.29 -13.64 -3.00
C ILE A 127 -3.32 -12.49 -3.23
N CYS A 128 -2.16 -12.80 -3.80
CA CYS A 128 -1.12 -11.84 -4.15
C CYS A 128 -0.52 -12.19 -5.51
N ARG A 129 -0.20 -11.17 -6.31
CA ARG A 129 0.52 -11.28 -7.57
C ARG A 129 1.74 -10.40 -7.54
N ILE A 130 2.84 -10.90 -8.08
CA ILE A 130 4.07 -10.13 -8.29
C ILE A 130 4.32 -10.09 -9.79
N TYR A 131 4.38 -8.88 -10.33
CA TYR A 131 4.68 -8.64 -11.74
C TYR A 131 6.09 -8.11 -11.85
N THR A 132 6.84 -8.68 -12.78
CA THR A 132 8.21 -8.28 -13.14
C THR A 132 8.32 -8.19 -14.65
N LEU A 133 9.31 -7.46 -15.14
CA LEU A 133 9.64 -7.45 -16.56
C LEU A 133 10.55 -8.65 -16.88
N ASN A 134 9.98 -9.70 -17.47
CA ASN A 134 10.70 -10.90 -17.84
C ASN A 134 10.10 -11.56 -19.09
N ASP A 135 10.84 -12.46 -19.72
CA ASP A 135 10.44 -13.26 -20.88
C ASP A 135 9.96 -14.68 -20.51
N GLY A 136 9.83 -14.99 -19.23
CA GLY A 136 9.51 -16.32 -18.70
C GLY A 136 10.75 -17.09 -18.20
N GLU A 137 11.95 -16.70 -18.63
CA GLU A 137 13.22 -17.35 -18.25
C GLU A 137 14.08 -16.41 -17.38
N LYS A 138 14.20 -15.14 -17.77
CA LYS A 138 15.02 -14.16 -17.05
C LYS A 138 14.33 -12.79 -16.93
N ASN A 139 14.68 -12.06 -15.90
CA ASN A 139 14.27 -10.66 -15.77
C ASN A 139 15.03 -9.78 -16.76
N PHE A 140 14.31 -8.88 -17.44
CA PHE A 140 14.89 -7.82 -18.26
C PHE A 140 15.62 -6.80 -17.38
N VAL A 141 14.98 -6.41 -16.24
CA VAL A 141 15.58 -5.67 -15.13
C VAL A 141 15.21 -6.33 -13.80
N ARG A 142 16.06 -6.22 -12.78
CA ARG A 142 15.84 -6.88 -11.47
C ARG A 142 15.16 -5.98 -10.46
N ASN A 143 15.31 -4.68 -10.61
CA ASN A 143 14.91 -3.67 -9.62
C ASN A 143 13.50 -3.14 -9.78
N PHE A 144 12.71 -3.68 -10.72
CA PHE A 144 11.34 -3.25 -11.02
C PHE A 144 10.32 -4.32 -10.62
N LYS A 145 9.37 -3.98 -9.74
CA LYS A 145 8.30 -4.89 -9.30
C LYS A 145 6.99 -4.17 -9.07
N ILE A 146 5.88 -4.83 -9.44
CA ILE A 146 4.54 -4.48 -8.96
C ILE A 146 4.04 -5.64 -8.10
N VAL A 147 3.67 -5.34 -6.87
CA VAL A 147 3.08 -6.30 -5.93
C VAL A 147 1.62 -5.92 -5.72
N GLU A 148 0.69 -6.80 -6.07
CA GLU A 148 -0.74 -6.54 -5.98
C GLU A 148 -1.42 -7.57 -5.08
N TRP A 149 -2.05 -7.08 -4.02
CA TRP A 149 -2.84 -7.88 -3.09
C TRP A 149 -4.32 -7.77 -3.40
N ASN A 150 -5.00 -8.92 -3.48
CA ASN A 150 -6.45 -9.00 -3.56
C ASN A 150 -7.04 -8.89 -2.15
N MET A 151 -7.44 -7.68 -1.77
CA MET A 151 -7.89 -7.37 -0.42
C MET A 151 -9.22 -8.04 -0.08
N ASP A 152 -10.09 -8.31 -1.06
CA ASP A 152 -11.33 -9.06 -0.81
C ASP A 152 -11.03 -10.50 -0.38
N LYS A 153 -9.99 -11.13 -0.95
CA LYS A 153 -9.57 -12.49 -0.52
C LYS A 153 -8.92 -12.49 0.85
N VAL A 154 -8.16 -11.45 1.18
CA VAL A 154 -7.61 -11.27 2.52
C VAL A 154 -8.74 -11.15 3.55
N LEU A 155 -9.75 -10.34 3.26
CA LEU A 155 -10.92 -10.16 4.14
C LEU A 155 -11.79 -11.41 4.26
N ASN A 156 -11.83 -12.27 3.24
CA ASN A 156 -12.58 -13.51 3.31
C ASN A 156 -12.10 -14.43 4.45
N TYR A 157 -10.82 -14.37 4.84
CA TYR A 157 -10.36 -15.12 6.01
C TYR A 157 -11.04 -14.66 7.30
N TRP A 158 -11.24 -13.35 7.45
CA TRP A 158 -11.97 -12.78 8.58
C TRP A 158 -13.41 -13.26 8.62
N TYR A 159 -14.13 -13.18 7.51
CA TYR A 159 -15.53 -13.59 7.43
C TYR A 159 -15.72 -15.10 7.58
N ALA A 160 -14.76 -15.89 7.08
CA ALA A 160 -14.74 -17.34 7.22
C ALA A 160 -14.28 -17.83 8.61
N LYS A 161 -13.83 -16.92 9.50
CA LYS A 161 -13.25 -17.22 10.81
C LYS A 161 -12.06 -18.19 10.73
N ASP A 162 -11.24 -18.03 9.70
CA ASP A 162 -10.00 -18.79 9.50
C ASP A 162 -8.89 -18.21 10.38
N GLU A 163 -8.81 -18.70 11.62
CA GLU A 163 -7.93 -18.16 12.66
C GLU A 163 -6.44 -18.15 12.22
N VAL A 164 -5.99 -19.19 11.49
CA VAL A 164 -4.62 -19.31 11.04
C VAL A 164 -4.28 -18.19 10.04
N ASN A 165 -5.15 -17.99 9.05
CA ASN A 165 -4.94 -16.94 8.06
C ASN A 165 -5.26 -15.54 8.59
N ILE A 166 -6.18 -15.41 9.56
CA ILE A 166 -6.41 -14.14 10.28
C ILE A 166 -5.12 -13.73 11.00
N GLU A 167 -4.49 -14.63 11.76
CA GLU A 167 -3.23 -14.31 12.45
C GLU A 167 -2.11 -13.94 11.46
N LYS A 168 -2.00 -14.68 10.37
CA LYS A 168 -0.98 -14.43 9.33
C LYS A 168 -1.17 -13.07 8.63
N PHE A 169 -2.39 -12.66 8.35
CA PHE A 169 -2.70 -11.49 7.54
C PHE A 169 -3.39 -10.36 8.33
N LYS A 170 -3.37 -10.41 9.66
CA LYS A 170 -4.09 -9.47 10.54
C LYS A 170 -3.79 -8.00 10.21
N TYR A 171 -2.55 -7.65 9.84
CA TYR A 171 -2.18 -6.28 9.51
C TYR A 171 -2.69 -5.79 8.14
N LEU A 172 -3.09 -6.70 7.25
CA LEU A 172 -3.86 -6.37 6.05
C LEU A 172 -5.36 -6.33 6.36
N ILE A 173 -5.84 -7.32 7.11
CA ILE A 173 -7.25 -7.43 7.50
C ILE A 173 -7.70 -6.18 8.27
N MET A 174 -6.88 -5.69 9.21
CA MET A 174 -7.20 -4.51 10.03
C MET A 174 -7.51 -3.25 9.19
N LEU A 175 -6.97 -3.15 7.97
CA LEU A 175 -7.16 -1.95 7.12
C LEU A 175 -8.62 -1.69 6.77
N ASP A 176 -9.49 -2.71 6.75
CA ASP A 176 -10.90 -2.58 6.36
C ASP A 176 -11.90 -2.95 7.49
N LEU A 177 -11.43 -3.26 8.69
CA LEU A 177 -12.32 -3.55 9.81
C LEU A 177 -12.85 -2.27 10.45
N ASP A 178 -14.09 -2.33 10.91
CA ASP A 178 -14.68 -1.31 11.78
C ASP A 178 -14.13 -1.40 13.23
N GLU A 179 -14.42 -0.39 14.04
CA GLU A 179 -13.92 -0.29 15.43
C GLU A 179 -14.26 -1.53 16.26
N LYS A 180 -15.49 -2.07 16.14
CA LYS A 180 -15.95 -3.25 16.89
C LYS A 180 -15.14 -4.50 16.52
N ASN A 181 -14.82 -4.67 15.26
CA ASN A 181 -14.05 -5.80 14.77
C ASN A 181 -12.54 -5.64 15.03
N LEU A 182 -12.00 -4.41 14.93
CA LEU A 182 -10.64 -4.10 15.36
C LEU A 182 -10.41 -4.43 16.84
N ALA A 183 -11.38 -4.14 17.70
CA ALA A 183 -11.32 -4.45 19.13
C ALA A 183 -11.10 -5.95 19.41
N LYS A 184 -11.58 -6.84 18.54
CA LYS A 184 -11.36 -8.30 18.67
C LYS A 184 -9.92 -8.72 18.42
N LEU A 185 -9.16 -7.93 17.67
CA LEU A 185 -7.74 -8.15 17.38
C LEU A 185 -6.80 -7.29 18.25
N ALA A 186 -7.34 -6.44 19.12
CA ALA A 186 -6.60 -5.45 19.90
C ALA A 186 -5.78 -6.02 21.07
N SER A 187 -5.75 -7.35 21.27
CA SER A 187 -4.73 -8.03 22.08
C SER A 187 -3.35 -7.82 21.48
N ASP A 188 -3.21 -7.72 20.15
CA ASP A 188 -2.02 -7.27 19.46
C ASP A 188 -1.82 -5.76 19.67
N GLY A 189 -0.64 -5.36 20.18
CA GLY A 189 -0.33 -3.96 20.50
C GLY A 189 -0.32 -3.04 19.27
N LYS A 190 0.09 -3.53 18.11
CA LYS A 190 0.10 -2.77 16.86
C LYS A 190 -1.32 -2.58 16.32
N VAL A 191 -2.16 -3.62 16.38
CA VAL A 191 -3.58 -3.49 16.00
C VAL A 191 -4.30 -2.51 16.92
N ARG A 192 -4.00 -2.52 18.23
CA ARG A 192 -4.56 -1.56 19.20
C ARG A 192 -4.13 -0.13 18.87
N LYS A 193 -2.85 0.08 18.58
CA LYS A 193 -2.34 1.39 18.14
C LYS A 193 -3.04 1.85 16.88
N PHE A 194 -3.13 0.99 15.85
CA PHE A 194 -3.82 1.28 14.61
C PHE A 194 -5.30 1.65 14.83
N MET A 195 -6.03 0.87 15.64
CA MET A 195 -7.43 1.14 15.98
C MET A 195 -7.59 2.54 16.59
N ASN A 196 -6.71 2.94 17.52
CA ASN A 196 -6.75 4.26 18.14
C ASN A 196 -6.48 5.38 17.13
N GLU A 197 -5.56 5.18 16.19
CA GLU A 197 -5.28 6.18 15.14
C GLU A 197 -6.45 6.34 14.17
N VAL A 198 -7.05 5.24 13.70
CA VAL A 198 -8.25 5.31 12.84
C VAL A 198 -9.42 5.96 13.57
N LYS A 199 -9.57 5.68 14.87
CA LYS A 199 -10.60 6.32 15.71
C LYS A 199 -10.41 7.84 15.78
N LYS A 200 -9.19 8.33 16.06
CA LYS A 200 -8.86 9.77 16.06
C LYS A 200 -9.25 10.44 14.73
N VAL A 201 -8.95 9.79 13.60
CA VAL A 201 -9.33 10.30 12.27
C VAL A 201 -10.85 10.40 12.14
N ASN A 202 -11.59 9.37 12.58
CA ASN A 202 -13.04 9.35 12.49
C ASN A 202 -13.75 10.29 13.49
N GLU A 203 -13.09 10.69 14.56
CA GLU A 203 -13.59 11.65 15.54
C GLU A 203 -13.36 13.10 15.12
N ASN A 204 -12.44 13.36 14.20
CA ASN A 204 -12.16 14.71 13.71
C ASN A 204 -13.34 15.22 12.85
N PRO A 205 -14.07 16.28 13.29
CA PRO A 205 -15.24 16.78 12.57
C PRO A 205 -14.88 17.42 11.22
N ASP A 206 -13.65 17.91 11.05
CA ASP A 206 -13.21 18.61 9.84
C ASP A 206 -12.68 17.66 8.77
N PHE A 207 -12.51 16.40 9.13
CA PHE A 207 -11.86 15.44 8.25
C PHE A 207 -12.75 15.01 7.06
N PHE A 208 -14.07 14.97 7.24
CA PHE A 208 -15.03 14.47 6.25
C PHE A 208 -15.95 15.57 5.67
N ASN A 209 -15.69 16.83 5.96
CA ASN A 209 -16.38 18.01 5.39
C ASN A 209 -15.77 18.46 4.06
#